data_9fd58086edca526de0840144eb67561e
#
_entry.id   9fd58086edca526de0840144eb67561e
#
_cell.length_a   1.000
_cell.length_b   1.000
_cell.length_c   1.000
_cell.angle_alpha   90.00
_cell.angle_beta   90.00
_cell.angle_gamma   90.00
#
_symmetry.space_group_name_H-M   'P 1'
#
loop_
_entity.id
_entity.type
_entity.pdbx_description
1 polymer ?
#
loop_
_entity_poly.entity_id
_entity_poly.type
_entity_poly.pdbx_seq_one_letter_code
_entity_poly.pdbx_strand_id
1 'polypeptide(L)'
;LSKEKSLNNTAIILPKKELLTPLINSITSTLENLSMSISISLINMPLSKFAMSFFEMYSNKKSKSFYYKDLINVLSSSFFNKIDDQHDTALNSFRSLIINKNMIYVNEKHISRELNNQDVSKMFACTETSIIDTLISYVNDLESNIDEPVFLEQSSKIKSTLLIMKNFNHRHSFSISFESLKDFFFDIAKNQSINFYGDPTGTPHIMGLLESRGMDFENVIICSANEGILPSNNFYNSLLPFDLRKKHNLTTIIEDDARTSYDFYHLLMRATNIHLIYNSVPEGLDSGEKSRYIYQLELLKKENHTIKNIVSHYHFDVNDISSEKYKKTKSLILRLNEMAESGFSPSSLNTYIENPINFFNDHILRVKKTEEVKENPEARGIGIIFHNVMEKLYKQYEGKELEIEKLEI
;
A
#
# COMPACT_ATOMS: atom_id res chain seq x y z
N LEU A 1 -7.01 -1.10 -28.97
CA LEU A 1 -8.27 -1.78 -28.61
C LEU A 1 -9.52 -0.96 -28.97
N SER A 2 -9.42 0.34 -29.22
CA SER A 2 -10.58 1.24 -29.46
C SER A 2 -11.09 1.28 -30.90
N LYS A 3 -10.52 0.50 -31.80
CA LYS A 3 -10.96 0.45 -33.20
C LYS A 3 -11.38 -0.96 -33.56
N GLU A 4 -12.64 -1.28 -33.23
CA GLU A 4 -13.48 -2.21 -33.94
C GLU A 4 -13.35 -3.72 -33.75
N LYS A 5 -14.50 -4.29 -33.75
CA LYS A 5 -14.85 -5.68 -34.01
C LYS A 5 -14.31 -6.68 -33.02
N SER A 6 -15.19 -6.92 -32.11
CA SER A 6 -15.19 -8.12 -31.26
C SER A 6 -14.03 -8.21 -30.26
N LEU A 7 -14.14 -7.43 -29.21
CA LEU A 7 -13.62 -7.89 -27.90
C LEU A 7 -14.32 -9.21 -27.51
N ASN A 8 -15.31 -9.60 -28.30
CA ASN A 8 -15.93 -10.91 -28.25
C ASN A 8 -14.86 -11.98 -28.50
N ASN A 9 -14.79 -12.97 -27.64
CA ASN A 9 -13.81 -14.04 -27.70
C ASN A 9 -12.35 -13.60 -27.46
N THR A 10 -12.18 -12.61 -26.56
CA THR A 10 -10.87 -12.10 -26.16
C THR A 10 -10.56 -12.48 -24.71
N ALA A 11 -9.40 -13.08 -24.46
CA ALA A 11 -8.88 -13.34 -23.13
C ALA A 11 -7.75 -12.38 -22.79
N ILE A 12 -7.79 -11.82 -21.57
CA ILE A 12 -6.68 -11.08 -20.96
C ILE A 12 -6.16 -11.93 -19.80
N ILE A 13 -4.96 -12.45 -19.97
CA ILE A 13 -4.33 -13.35 -19.00
C ILE A 13 -3.38 -12.54 -18.09
N LEU A 14 -3.57 -12.70 -16.80
CA LEU A 14 -2.75 -12.08 -15.77
C LEU A 14 -1.95 -13.13 -14.98
N PRO A 15 -0.72 -13.47 -15.40
CA PRO A 15 0.15 -14.32 -14.60
C PRO A 15 0.47 -13.70 -13.24
N LYS A 16 0.61 -12.37 -13.18
CA LYS A 16 0.79 -11.57 -11.97
C LYS A 16 -0.55 -10.92 -11.59
N LYS A 17 -1.21 -11.47 -10.58
CA LYS A 17 -2.58 -11.09 -10.18
C LYS A 17 -2.69 -9.65 -9.63
N GLU A 18 -1.59 -9.09 -9.14
CA GLU A 18 -1.48 -7.71 -8.66
C GLU A 18 -1.77 -6.67 -9.76
N LEU A 19 -1.63 -7.05 -11.02
CA LEU A 19 -1.95 -6.18 -12.16
C LEU A 19 -3.46 -6.01 -12.39
N LEU A 20 -4.32 -6.75 -11.69
CA LEU A 20 -5.77 -6.66 -11.88
C LEU A 20 -6.29 -5.24 -11.61
N THR A 21 -5.92 -4.64 -10.49
CA THR A 21 -6.41 -3.30 -10.11
C THR A 21 -5.99 -2.21 -11.11
N PRO A 22 -4.70 -2.06 -11.49
CA PRO A 22 -4.33 -1.08 -12.51
C PRO A 22 -4.95 -1.39 -13.89
N LEU A 23 -5.13 -2.66 -14.24
CA LEU A 23 -5.79 -3.03 -15.48
C LEU A 23 -7.26 -2.59 -15.49
N ILE A 24 -8.03 -2.90 -14.45
CA ILE A 24 -9.43 -2.49 -14.33
C ILE A 24 -9.53 -0.96 -14.42
N ASN A 25 -8.73 -0.22 -13.67
CA ASN A 25 -8.76 1.24 -13.68
C ASN A 25 -8.45 1.84 -15.06
N SER A 26 -7.64 1.16 -15.88
CA SER A 26 -7.33 1.62 -17.23
C SER A 26 -8.39 1.24 -18.28
N ILE A 27 -9.17 0.20 -18.04
CA ILE A 27 -10.14 -0.36 -19.00
C ILE A 27 -11.57 0.11 -18.72
N THR A 28 -11.96 0.33 -17.45
CA THR A 28 -13.36 0.65 -17.06
C THR A 28 -13.92 1.91 -17.71
N SER A 29 -13.08 2.82 -18.18
CA SER A 29 -13.52 3.98 -18.95
C SER A 29 -13.96 3.65 -20.39
N THR A 30 -13.65 2.44 -20.87
CA THR A 30 -13.86 2.04 -22.27
C THR A 30 -14.73 0.81 -22.46
N LEU A 31 -14.98 0.03 -21.43
CA LEU A 31 -15.68 -1.26 -21.51
C LEU A 31 -16.73 -1.39 -20.41
N GLU A 32 -17.99 -1.60 -20.83
CA GLU A 32 -19.13 -1.70 -19.90
C GLU A 32 -19.36 -3.11 -19.34
N ASN A 33 -18.98 -4.16 -20.09
CA ASN A 33 -19.26 -5.56 -19.72
C ASN A 33 -17.96 -6.38 -19.69
N LEU A 34 -17.37 -6.54 -18.51
CA LEU A 34 -16.19 -7.35 -18.30
C LEU A 34 -16.55 -8.67 -17.64
N SER A 35 -16.00 -9.79 -18.16
CA SER A 35 -15.99 -11.07 -17.44
C SER A 35 -14.69 -11.20 -16.66
N MET A 36 -14.79 -11.60 -15.40
CA MET A 36 -13.60 -11.81 -14.56
C MET A 36 -13.68 -13.19 -13.92
N SER A 37 -12.61 -13.96 -14.03
CA SER A 37 -12.41 -15.23 -13.34
C SER A 37 -11.00 -15.25 -12.76
N ILE A 38 -10.82 -14.51 -11.68
CA ILE A 38 -9.51 -14.37 -11.03
C ILE A 38 -9.66 -14.44 -9.53
N SER A 39 -8.71 -15.10 -8.87
CA SER A 39 -8.63 -15.18 -7.42
C SER A 39 -7.51 -14.29 -6.91
N ILE A 40 -7.81 -13.44 -5.93
CA ILE A 40 -6.81 -12.60 -5.25
C ILE A 40 -6.58 -13.16 -3.85
N SER A 41 -5.32 -13.25 -3.43
CA SER A 41 -4.99 -13.67 -2.06
C SER A 41 -5.62 -12.73 -1.05
N LEU A 42 -6.23 -13.32 0.01
CA LEU A 42 -6.92 -12.58 1.06
C LEU A 42 -6.01 -11.55 1.73
N ILE A 43 -4.71 -11.85 1.88
CA ILE A 43 -3.74 -10.93 2.50
C ILE A 43 -3.57 -9.61 1.74
N ASN A 44 -3.81 -9.61 0.41
CA ASN A 44 -3.70 -8.42 -0.42
C ASN A 44 -4.96 -7.54 -0.39
N MET A 45 -6.02 -8.01 0.23
CA MET A 45 -7.29 -7.29 0.34
C MET A 45 -7.22 -6.18 1.40
N PRO A 46 -7.94 -5.07 1.19
CA PRO A 46 -7.86 -3.91 2.09
C PRO A 46 -8.19 -4.23 3.56
N LEU A 47 -9.20 -5.05 3.82
CA LEU A 47 -9.59 -5.40 5.19
C LEU A 47 -8.53 -6.27 5.88
N SER A 48 -7.83 -7.15 5.14
CA SER A 48 -6.69 -7.90 5.67
C SER A 48 -5.51 -7.00 6.01
N LYS A 49 -5.24 -5.99 5.17
CA LYS A 49 -4.19 -4.99 5.45
C LYS A 49 -4.51 -4.19 6.71
N PHE A 50 -5.78 -3.84 6.91
CA PHE A 50 -6.22 -3.22 8.16
C PHE A 50 -5.97 -4.12 9.37
N ALA A 51 -6.38 -5.40 9.31
CA ALA A 51 -6.14 -6.36 10.39
C ALA A 51 -4.64 -6.56 10.66
N MET A 52 -3.81 -6.65 9.62
CA MET A 52 -2.35 -6.72 9.76
C MET A 52 -1.78 -5.48 10.45
N SER A 53 -2.16 -4.28 10.01
CA SER A 53 -1.72 -3.02 10.65
C SER A 53 -2.15 -2.96 12.12
N PHE A 54 -3.32 -3.50 12.44
CA PHE A 54 -3.81 -3.58 13.81
C PHE A 54 -2.96 -4.50 14.68
N PHE A 55 -2.62 -5.71 14.21
CA PHE A 55 -1.70 -6.62 14.90
C PHE A 55 -0.30 -6.01 15.04
N GLU A 56 0.21 -5.34 14.00
CA GLU A 56 1.52 -4.70 14.00
C GLU A 56 1.59 -3.57 15.04
N MET A 57 0.56 -2.75 15.14
CA MET A 57 0.44 -1.69 16.14
C MET A 57 0.56 -2.27 17.58
N TYR A 58 -0.04 -3.42 17.83
CA TYR A 58 0.07 -4.09 19.12
C TYR A 58 1.41 -4.79 19.33
N SER A 59 2.01 -5.35 18.31
CA SER A 59 3.34 -5.96 18.34
C SER A 59 4.43 -4.96 18.73
N ASN A 60 4.32 -3.72 18.21
CA ASN A 60 5.26 -2.63 18.46
C ASN A 60 4.94 -1.81 19.73
N LYS A 61 3.89 -2.18 20.46
CA LYS A 61 3.43 -1.46 21.65
C LYS A 61 4.48 -1.53 22.76
N LYS A 62 4.79 -0.37 23.36
CA LYS A 62 5.67 -0.27 24.53
C LYS A 62 4.85 0.07 25.78
N SER A 63 4.78 -0.84 26.73
CA SER A 63 3.95 -0.68 27.93
C SER A 63 2.48 -0.36 27.56
N LYS A 64 1.99 0.84 27.83
CA LYS A 64 0.63 1.31 27.52
C LYS A 64 0.61 2.37 26.43
N SER A 65 1.61 2.37 25.56
CA SER A 65 1.75 3.40 24.52
C SER A 65 2.03 2.77 23.17
N PHE A 66 1.37 3.29 22.12
CA PHE A 66 1.53 2.88 20.74
C PHE A 66 2.52 3.78 20.02
N TYR A 67 3.29 3.21 19.11
CA TYR A 67 4.16 3.97 18.22
C TYR A 67 3.32 4.77 17.23
N TYR A 68 3.62 6.04 17.05
CA TYR A 68 2.77 6.97 16.33
C TYR A 68 2.51 6.60 14.86
N LYS A 69 3.50 6.03 14.16
CA LYS A 69 3.33 5.63 12.75
C LYS A 69 2.32 4.49 12.61
N ASP A 70 2.41 3.48 13.46
CA ASP A 70 1.48 2.35 13.45
C ASP A 70 0.08 2.80 13.81
N LEU A 71 -0.03 3.67 14.83
CA LEU A 71 -1.30 4.27 15.24
C LEU A 71 -1.92 5.09 14.10
N ILE A 72 -1.16 5.98 13.46
CA ILE A 72 -1.64 6.80 12.34
C ILE A 72 -2.04 5.89 11.15
N ASN A 73 -1.31 4.81 10.90
CA ASN A 73 -1.62 3.87 9.83
C ASN A 73 -3.00 3.20 10.04
N VAL A 74 -3.27 2.73 11.26
CA VAL A 74 -4.58 2.16 11.63
C VAL A 74 -5.69 3.22 11.52
N LEU A 75 -5.48 4.40 12.10
CA LEU A 75 -6.46 5.51 12.10
C LEU A 75 -6.72 6.08 10.69
N SER A 76 -5.80 5.91 9.76
CA SER A 76 -5.93 6.40 8.38
C SER A 76 -6.62 5.40 7.46
N SER A 77 -6.93 4.21 7.96
CA SER A 77 -7.65 3.21 7.18
C SER A 77 -9.06 3.70 6.84
N SER A 78 -9.47 3.49 5.59
CA SER A 78 -10.84 3.80 5.15
C SER A 78 -11.92 3.05 5.96
N PHE A 79 -11.57 1.91 6.57
CA PHE A 79 -12.48 1.17 7.42
C PHE A 79 -12.67 1.82 8.79
N PHE A 80 -11.66 2.52 9.30
CA PHE A 80 -11.76 3.22 10.57
C PHE A 80 -12.71 4.42 10.49
N ASN A 81 -12.75 5.10 9.35
CA ASN A 81 -13.57 6.30 9.13
C ASN A 81 -15.05 5.99 8.81
N LYS A 82 -15.37 4.74 8.38
CA LYS A 82 -16.75 4.37 7.98
C LYS A 82 -17.72 4.16 9.14
N ILE A 83 -17.27 4.25 10.39
CA ILE A 83 -18.12 4.04 11.56
C ILE A 83 -18.93 5.29 11.90
N ASP A 84 -18.42 6.48 11.60
CA ASP A 84 -19.12 7.75 11.92
C ASP A 84 -18.55 8.91 11.11
N ASP A 85 -19.39 9.61 10.33
CA ASP A 85 -19.02 10.77 9.50
C ASP A 85 -18.47 11.97 10.33
N GLN A 86 -18.80 12.04 11.63
CA GLN A 86 -18.26 13.07 12.53
C GLN A 86 -16.82 12.79 12.99
N HIS A 87 -16.32 11.58 12.78
CA HIS A 87 -14.98 11.18 13.24
C HIS A 87 -13.83 11.72 12.39
N ASP A 88 -14.04 12.05 11.12
CA ASP A 88 -12.99 12.56 10.24
C ASP A 88 -12.34 13.84 10.78
N THR A 89 -13.13 14.75 11.35
CA THR A 89 -12.60 15.98 11.95
C THR A 89 -11.83 15.69 13.24
N ALA A 90 -12.31 14.79 14.08
CA ALA A 90 -11.65 14.39 15.33
C ALA A 90 -10.34 13.63 15.05
N LEU A 91 -10.32 12.72 14.06
CA LEU A 91 -9.13 12.00 13.64
C LEU A 91 -8.06 12.93 13.07
N ASN A 92 -8.45 13.88 12.20
CA ASN A 92 -7.52 14.84 11.63
C ASN A 92 -6.95 15.80 12.69
N SER A 93 -7.77 16.22 13.65
CA SER A 93 -7.30 17.03 14.78
C SER A 93 -6.37 16.25 15.70
N PHE A 94 -6.64 14.97 15.94
CA PHE A 94 -5.78 14.10 16.74
C PHE A 94 -4.45 13.80 16.04
N ARG A 95 -4.46 13.56 14.72
CA ARG A 95 -3.21 13.43 13.93
C ARG A 95 -2.36 14.70 14.01
N SER A 96 -3.00 15.85 13.83
CA SER A 96 -2.33 17.14 13.96
C SER A 96 -1.75 17.36 15.36
N LEU A 97 -2.44 16.89 16.40
CA LEU A 97 -1.98 16.97 17.78
C LEU A 97 -0.76 16.07 18.01
N ILE A 98 -0.74 14.85 17.48
CA ILE A 98 0.43 13.94 17.54
C ILE A 98 1.64 14.61 16.92
N ILE A 99 1.47 15.20 15.74
CA ILE A 99 2.56 15.88 15.00
C ILE A 99 3.02 17.14 15.75
N ASN A 100 2.10 18.03 16.11
CA ASN A 100 2.42 19.31 16.75
C ASN A 100 3.09 19.16 18.13
N LYS A 101 2.71 18.11 18.88
CA LYS A 101 3.32 17.79 20.18
C LYS A 101 4.52 16.85 20.07
N ASN A 102 4.91 16.47 18.86
CA ASN A 102 6.02 15.53 18.60
C ASN A 102 5.91 14.23 19.41
N MET A 103 4.72 13.60 19.43
CA MET A 103 4.43 12.43 20.25
C MET A 103 4.91 11.16 19.53
N ILE A 104 6.09 10.65 19.87
CA ILE A 104 6.63 9.40 19.30
C ILE A 104 5.84 8.19 19.80
N TYR A 105 5.45 8.20 21.08
CA TYR A 105 4.60 7.18 21.69
C TYR A 105 3.35 7.81 22.27
N VAL A 106 2.18 7.28 21.91
CA VAL A 106 0.87 7.79 22.30
C VAL A 106 0.21 6.84 23.30
N ASN A 107 -0.12 7.33 24.49
CA ASN A 107 -0.71 6.51 25.53
C ASN A 107 -2.18 6.17 25.25
N GLU A 108 -2.62 4.94 25.59
CA GLU A 108 -4.01 4.46 25.44
C GLU A 108 -5.06 5.42 26.01
N LYS A 109 -4.80 5.97 27.20
CA LYS A 109 -5.74 6.91 27.85
C LYS A 109 -5.88 8.21 27.05
N HIS A 110 -4.81 8.63 26.37
CA HIS A 110 -4.85 9.82 25.54
C HIS A 110 -5.68 9.59 24.28
N ILE A 111 -5.52 8.42 23.65
CA ILE A 111 -6.30 8.02 22.49
C ILE A 111 -7.81 7.98 22.84
N SER A 112 -8.15 7.31 23.94
CA SER A 112 -9.55 7.18 24.40
C SER A 112 -10.20 8.51 24.73
N ARG A 113 -9.41 9.47 25.24
CA ARG A 113 -9.90 10.81 25.58
C ARG A 113 -10.16 11.66 24.34
N GLU A 114 -9.25 11.62 23.36
CA GLU A 114 -9.35 12.46 22.16
C GLU A 114 -10.40 11.93 21.17
N LEU A 115 -10.54 10.63 21.07
CA LEU A 115 -11.51 10.02 20.15
C LEU A 115 -12.92 9.91 20.72
N ASN A 116 -13.09 10.05 22.04
CA ASN A 116 -14.37 10.12 22.80
C ASN A 116 -15.46 9.12 22.35
N ASN A 117 -15.06 7.94 21.85
CA ASN A 117 -15.95 6.87 21.42
C ASN A 117 -15.61 5.59 22.19
N GLN A 118 -16.61 4.97 22.84
CA GLN A 118 -16.41 3.79 23.67
C GLN A 118 -15.97 2.57 22.88
N ASP A 119 -16.47 2.36 21.65
CA ASP A 119 -16.12 1.20 20.84
C ASP A 119 -14.73 1.34 20.25
N VAL A 120 -14.36 2.53 19.85
CA VAL A 120 -12.98 2.86 19.46
C VAL A 120 -12.02 2.68 20.64
N SER A 121 -12.41 3.09 21.85
CA SER A 121 -11.60 2.92 23.05
C SER A 121 -11.30 1.46 23.37
N LYS A 122 -12.25 0.54 23.12
CA LYS A 122 -12.05 -0.91 23.28
C LYS A 122 -10.95 -1.45 22.35
N MET A 123 -10.84 -0.90 21.13
CA MET A 123 -9.80 -1.31 20.16
C MET A 123 -8.38 -1.00 20.64
N PHE A 124 -8.19 0.01 21.49
CA PHE A 124 -6.87 0.39 21.99
C PHE A 124 -6.54 -0.15 23.39
N ALA A 125 -7.44 -0.93 24.00
CA ALA A 125 -7.26 -1.55 25.30
C ALA A 125 -7.19 -3.08 25.25
N CYS A 126 -6.81 -3.68 24.10
CA CYS A 126 -6.77 -5.13 23.95
C CYS A 126 -5.59 -5.77 24.69
N THR A 127 -5.84 -6.99 25.14
CA THR A 127 -4.85 -7.94 25.58
C THR A 127 -4.62 -8.98 24.48
N GLU A 128 -3.58 -9.80 24.62
CA GLU A 128 -3.28 -10.89 23.68
C GLU A 128 -4.43 -11.89 23.54
N THR A 129 -5.26 -12.03 24.56
CA THR A 129 -6.43 -12.90 24.56
C THR A 129 -7.67 -12.26 23.98
N SER A 130 -7.83 -10.95 24.10
CA SER A 130 -9.03 -10.21 23.67
C SER A 130 -8.94 -9.60 22.28
N ILE A 131 -7.73 -9.47 21.71
CA ILE A 131 -7.52 -8.78 20.42
C ILE A 131 -8.30 -9.41 19.26
N ILE A 132 -8.38 -10.75 19.24
CA ILE A 132 -9.11 -11.49 18.20
C ILE A 132 -10.62 -11.20 18.31
N ASP A 133 -11.17 -11.24 19.53
CA ASP A 133 -12.59 -10.96 19.77
C ASP A 133 -12.94 -9.52 19.45
N THR A 134 -12.06 -8.58 19.76
CA THR A 134 -12.23 -7.18 19.42
C THR A 134 -12.25 -6.97 17.89
N LEU A 135 -11.35 -7.64 17.16
CA LEU A 135 -11.36 -7.57 15.69
C LEU A 135 -12.62 -8.19 15.08
N ILE A 136 -13.08 -9.33 15.63
CA ILE A 136 -14.33 -9.97 15.16
C ILE A 136 -15.52 -9.03 15.39
N SER A 137 -15.63 -8.43 16.58
CA SER A 137 -16.70 -7.46 16.87
C SER A 137 -16.65 -6.29 15.90
N TYR A 138 -15.46 -5.74 15.69
CA TYR A 138 -15.25 -4.62 14.79
C TYR A 138 -15.65 -4.93 13.34
N VAL A 139 -15.28 -6.10 12.82
CA VAL A 139 -15.67 -6.54 11.47
C VAL A 139 -17.20 -6.71 11.37
N ASN A 140 -17.86 -7.21 12.43
CA ASN A 140 -19.32 -7.30 12.46
C ASN A 140 -20.00 -5.92 12.42
N ASP A 141 -19.44 -4.93 13.14
CA ASP A 141 -19.94 -3.56 13.13
C ASP A 141 -19.77 -2.93 11.74
N LEU A 142 -18.67 -3.20 11.05
CA LEU A 142 -18.45 -2.77 9.66
C LEU A 142 -19.45 -3.42 8.69
N GLU A 143 -19.78 -4.71 8.86
CA GLU A 143 -20.80 -5.40 8.03
C GLU A 143 -22.20 -4.75 8.15
N SER A 144 -22.53 -4.21 9.31
CA SER A 144 -23.81 -3.53 9.51
C SER A 144 -23.90 -2.22 8.72
N ASN A 145 -22.78 -1.64 8.33
CA ASN A 145 -22.68 -0.33 7.68
C ASN A 145 -22.27 -0.40 6.20
N ILE A 146 -21.77 -1.55 5.72
CA ILE A 146 -21.25 -1.71 4.38
C ILE A 146 -21.93 -2.89 3.70
N ASP A 147 -22.82 -2.60 2.74
CA ASP A 147 -23.54 -3.61 1.95
C ASP A 147 -22.89 -3.75 0.55
N GLU A 148 -21.60 -4.03 0.51
CA GLU A 148 -20.85 -4.27 -0.72
C GLU A 148 -20.47 -5.76 -0.81
N PRO A 149 -20.85 -6.50 -1.86
CA PRO A 149 -20.64 -7.95 -1.95
C PRO A 149 -19.18 -8.37 -1.75
N VAL A 150 -18.24 -7.62 -2.33
CA VAL A 150 -16.80 -7.88 -2.19
C VAL A 150 -16.32 -7.69 -0.75
N PHE A 151 -16.86 -6.68 -0.06
CA PHE A 151 -16.55 -6.46 1.35
C PHE A 151 -17.12 -7.58 2.23
N LEU A 152 -18.36 -8.01 1.99
CA LEU A 152 -19.00 -9.09 2.75
C LEU A 152 -18.26 -10.42 2.59
N GLU A 153 -17.73 -10.73 1.40
CA GLU A 153 -16.90 -11.92 1.21
C GLU A 153 -15.55 -11.80 1.94
N GLN A 154 -14.89 -10.62 1.89
CA GLN A 154 -13.66 -10.36 2.65
C GLN A 154 -13.90 -10.54 4.14
N SER A 155 -14.94 -9.94 4.70
CA SER A 155 -15.26 -9.99 6.12
C SER A 155 -15.55 -11.42 6.59
N SER A 156 -16.31 -12.19 5.82
CA SER A 156 -16.59 -13.61 6.08
C SER A 156 -15.29 -14.44 6.15
N LYS A 157 -14.39 -14.25 5.19
CA LYS A 157 -13.08 -14.93 5.15
C LYS A 157 -12.18 -14.53 6.32
N ILE A 158 -12.12 -13.25 6.64
CA ILE A 158 -11.34 -12.74 7.77
C ILE A 158 -11.89 -13.25 9.09
N LYS A 159 -13.21 -13.23 9.28
CA LYS A 159 -13.84 -13.81 10.46
C LYS A 159 -13.52 -15.31 10.61
N SER A 160 -13.58 -16.07 9.53
CA SER A 160 -13.20 -17.49 9.55
C SER A 160 -11.73 -17.67 9.96
N THR A 161 -10.82 -16.84 9.45
CA THR A 161 -9.41 -16.84 9.83
C THR A 161 -9.22 -16.53 11.31
N LEU A 162 -9.87 -15.48 11.80
CA LEU A 162 -9.82 -15.10 13.23
C LEU A 162 -10.42 -16.17 14.14
N LEU A 163 -11.48 -16.84 13.71
CA LEU A 163 -12.08 -17.98 14.46
C LEU A 163 -11.14 -19.19 14.51
N ILE A 164 -10.40 -19.49 13.45
CA ILE A 164 -9.37 -20.54 13.45
C ILE A 164 -8.29 -20.19 14.50
N MET A 165 -7.82 -18.95 14.50
CA MET A 165 -6.83 -18.48 15.48
C MET A 165 -7.38 -18.56 16.92
N LYS A 166 -8.63 -18.14 17.14
CA LYS A 166 -9.29 -18.23 18.45
C LYS A 166 -9.40 -19.67 18.94
N ASN A 167 -9.84 -20.59 18.07
CA ASN A 167 -9.96 -22.00 18.40
C ASN A 167 -8.60 -22.64 18.72
N PHE A 168 -7.55 -22.22 18.01
CA PHE A 168 -6.19 -22.67 18.30
C PHE A 168 -5.74 -22.21 19.68
N ASN A 169 -5.95 -20.94 20.03
CA ASN A 169 -5.66 -20.40 21.37
C ASN A 169 -6.41 -21.13 22.48
N HIS A 170 -7.67 -21.49 22.26
CA HIS A 170 -8.45 -22.24 23.26
C HIS A 170 -7.97 -23.66 23.47
N ARG A 171 -7.46 -24.33 22.45
CA ARG A 171 -6.96 -25.71 22.54
C ARG A 171 -5.60 -25.81 23.21
N HIS A 172 -4.80 -24.79 23.09
CA HIS A 172 -3.44 -24.75 23.59
C HIS A 172 -3.35 -23.66 24.68
N SER A 173 -3.27 -24.04 25.92
CA SER A 173 -3.33 -23.17 27.12
C SER A 173 -2.09 -22.26 27.31
N PHE A 174 -1.45 -21.78 26.25
CA PHE A 174 -0.33 -20.86 26.34
C PHE A 174 -0.67 -19.49 25.73
N SER A 175 -0.10 -18.45 26.31
CA SER A 175 -0.23 -17.08 25.79
C SER A 175 0.59 -16.94 24.51
N ILE A 176 -0.07 -16.54 23.42
CA ILE A 176 0.57 -16.25 22.15
C ILE A 176 0.85 -14.74 22.10
N SER A 177 2.10 -14.36 21.84
CA SER A 177 2.47 -12.94 21.72
C SER A 177 1.77 -12.27 20.53
N PHE A 178 1.62 -10.93 20.57
CA PHE A 178 1.05 -10.17 19.45
C PHE A 178 1.81 -10.39 18.14
N GLU A 179 3.13 -10.51 18.20
CA GLU A 179 3.97 -10.82 17.03
C GLU A 179 3.62 -12.17 16.41
N SER A 180 3.51 -13.21 17.24
CA SER A 180 3.12 -14.55 16.78
C SER A 180 1.69 -14.59 16.26
N LEU A 181 0.77 -13.80 16.82
CA LEU A 181 -0.60 -13.66 16.31
C LEU A 181 -0.61 -13.00 14.92
N LYS A 182 0.22 -11.97 14.71
CA LYS A 182 0.41 -11.32 13.41
C LYS A 182 0.89 -12.31 12.36
N ASP A 183 1.94 -13.06 12.67
CA ASP A 183 2.52 -14.05 11.75
C ASP A 183 1.54 -15.18 11.44
N PHE A 184 0.81 -15.64 12.45
CA PHE A 184 -0.22 -16.68 12.27
C PHE A 184 -1.37 -16.19 11.38
N PHE A 185 -1.84 -14.96 11.57
CA PHE A 185 -2.84 -14.36 10.69
C PHE A 185 -2.32 -14.25 9.26
N PHE A 186 -1.07 -13.79 9.09
CA PHE A 186 -0.44 -13.68 7.78
C PHE A 186 -0.39 -15.01 7.04
N ASP A 187 0.08 -16.07 7.72
CA ASP A 187 0.23 -17.40 7.11
C ASP A 187 -1.12 -17.99 6.68
N ILE A 188 -2.17 -17.83 7.49
CA ILE A 188 -3.51 -18.30 7.10
C ILE A 188 -4.08 -17.47 5.96
N ALA A 189 -4.02 -16.14 6.06
CA ALA A 189 -4.60 -15.22 5.08
C ALA A 189 -3.89 -15.29 3.72
N LYS A 190 -2.57 -15.55 3.71
CA LYS A 190 -1.80 -15.74 2.47
C LYS A 190 -2.27 -16.94 1.67
N ASN A 191 -2.70 -18.01 2.35
CA ASN A 191 -3.15 -19.25 1.73
C ASN A 191 -4.66 -19.26 1.38
N GLN A 192 -5.39 -18.21 1.74
CA GLN A 192 -6.78 -18.03 1.35
C GLN A 192 -6.90 -17.05 0.20
N SER A 193 -7.95 -17.21 -0.60
CA SER A 193 -8.22 -16.29 -1.73
C SER A 193 -9.70 -15.92 -1.80
N ILE A 194 -9.96 -14.76 -2.36
CA ILE A 194 -11.28 -14.29 -2.76
C ILE A 194 -11.39 -14.49 -4.26
N ASN A 195 -12.46 -15.12 -4.71
CA ASN A 195 -12.71 -15.37 -6.10
C ASN A 195 -13.65 -14.30 -6.65
N PHE A 196 -13.21 -13.61 -7.69
CA PHE A 196 -14.06 -12.71 -8.44
C PHE A 196 -14.67 -13.47 -9.61
N TYR A 197 -15.99 -13.57 -9.63
CA TYR A 197 -16.75 -14.13 -10.74
C TYR A 197 -17.53 -12.99 -11.39
N GLY A 198 -17.14 -12.64 -12.61
CA GLY A 198 -17.89 -11.70 -13.45
C GLY A 198 -19.02 -12.39 -14.19
N ASP A 199 -19.74 -11.64 -15.02
CA ASP A 199 -20.72 -12.19 -15.95
C ASP A 199 -20.03 -13.17 -16.91
N PRO A 200 -20.39 -14.47 -16.94
CA PRO A 200 -19.76 -15.43 -17.84
C PRO A 200 -20.00 -15.10 -19.32
N THR A 201 -20.96 -14.24 -19.64
CA THR A 201 -21.24 -13.78 -21.02
C THR A 201 -20.52 -12.47 -21.36
N GLY A 202 -19.92 -11.80 -20.38
CA GLY A 202 -19.19 -10.55 -20.57
C GLY A 202 -17.88 -10.76 -21.35
N THR A 203 -17.45 -9.74 -22.06
CA THR A 203 -16.19 -9.74 -22.83
C THR A 203 -15.49 -8.39 -22.71
N PRO A 204 -14.16 -8.37 -22.66
CA PRO A 204 -13.19 -9.48 -22.62
C PRO A 204 -13.18 -10.26 -21.30
N HIS A 205 -12.66 -11.50 -21.34
CA HIS A 205 -12.46 -12.31 -20.15
C HIS A 205 -11.11 -12.03 -19.52
N ILE A 206 -11.11 -11.55 -18.28
CA ILE A 206 -9.89 -11.35 -17.46
C ILE A 206 -9.72 -12.54 -16.53
N MET A 207 -8.60 -13.27 -16.66
CA MET A 207 -8.36 -14.48 -15.88
C MET A 207 -6.87 -14.76 -15.68
N GLY A 208 -6.55 -15.68 -14.77
CA GLY A 208 -5.22 -16.26 -14.67
C GLY A 208 -5.00 -17.38 -15.70
N LEU A 209 -3.76 -17.84 -15.84
CA LEU A 209 -3.43 -18.90 -16.79
C LEU A 209 -4.12 -20.22 -16.43
N LEU A 210 -4.27 -20.53 -15.13
CA LEU A 210 -4.92 -21.78 -14.70
C LEU A 210 -6.42 -21.76 -14.97
N GLU A 211 -7.04 -20.61 -14.84
CA GLU A 211 -8.48 -20.42 -15.06
C GLU A 211 -8.85 -20.51 -16.54
N SER A 212 -7.89 -20.33 -17.47
CA SER A 212 -8.10 -20.43 -18.91
C SER A 212 -8.13 -21.88 -19.45
N ARG A 213 -7.90 -22.88 -18.59
CA ARG A 213 -7.87 -24.29 -19.02
C ARG A 213 -9.19 -24.75 -19.63
N GLY A 214 -9.08 -25.38 -20.77
CA GLY A 214 -10.23 -25.90 -21.50
C GLY A 214 -11.06 -24.84 -22.21
N MET A 215 -10.58 -23.59 -22.26
CA MET A 215 -11.22 -22.50 -22.98
C MET A 215 -10.41 -22.15 -24.24
N ASP A 216 -11.12 -21.80 -25.31
CA ASP A 216 -10.53 -21.36 -26.56
C ASP A 216 -10.90 -19.92 -26.83
N PHE A 217 -9.94 -19.12 -27.28
CA PHE A 217 -10.11 -17.71 -27.58
C PHE A 217 -9.50 -17.34 -28.94
N GLU A 218 -10.13 -16.43 -29.64
CA GLU A 218 -9.63 -15.93 -30.93
C GLU A 218 -8.48 -14.90 -30.68
N ASN A 219 -8.64 -14.07 -29.64
CA ASN A 219 -7.66 -13.06 -29.28
C ASN A 219 -7.16 -13.33 -27.86
N VAL A 220 -5.85 -13.41 -27.70
CA VAL A 220 -5.21 -13.67 -26.41
C VAL A 220 -4.21 -12.56 -26.12
N ILE A 221 -4.34 -11.93 -24.95
CA ILE A 221 -3.43 -10.91 -24.44
C ILE A 221 -2.85 -11.42 -23.14
N ILE A 222 -1.55 -11.64 -23.08
CA ILE A 222 -0.85 -12.07 -21.85
C ILE A 222 -0.02 -10.91 -21.32
N CYS A 223 -0.34 -10.44 -20.11
CA CYS A 223 0.40 -9.38 -19.44
C CYS A 223 1.52 -9.98 -18.59
N SER A 224 2.64 -9.25 -18.45
CA SER A 224 3.82 -9.70 -17.69
C SER A 224 4.39 -11.05 -18.14
N ALA A 225 4.57 -11.23 -19.46
CA ALA A 225 5.25 -12.39 -20.03
C ALA A 225 6.77 -12.30 -19.84
N ASN A 226 7.20 -12.07 -18.59
CA ASN A 226 8.61 -12.00 -18.18
C ASN A 226 9.08 -13.32 -17.62
N GLU A 227 10.39 -13.59 -17.75
CA GLU A 227 11.04 -14.73 -17.10
C GLU A 227 10.90 -14.62 -15.58
N GLY A 228 10.58 -15.72 -14.91
CA GLY A 228 10.32 -15.74 -13.47
C GLY A 228 8.85 -15.43 -13.07
N ILE A 229 8.09 -14.82 -13.98
CA ILE A 229 6.63 -14.60 -13.81
C ILE A 229 5.85 -15.63 -14.65
N LEU A 230 6.25 -15.81 -15.91
CA LEU A 230 5.70 -16.80 -16.82
C LEU A 230 6.83 -17.49 -17.62
N PRO A 231 7.27 -18.70 -17.26
CA PRO A 231 6.85 -19.49 -16.09
C PRO A 231 7.31 -18.87 -14.77
N SER A 232 6.56 -19.16 -13.70
CA SER A 232 6.94 -18.72 -12.36
C SER A 232 8.13 -19.54 -11.85
N ASN A 233 9.15 -18.86 -11.32
CA ASN A 233 10.26 -19.50 -10.64
C ASN A 233 9.85 -19.86 -9.20
N ASN A 234 8.90 -20.76 -9.04
CA ASN A 234 8.57 -21.31 -7.73
C ASN A 234 9.69 -22.28 -7.29
N PHE A 235 10.76 -21.73 -6.72
CA PHE A 235 11.68 -22.56 -5.96
C PHE A 235 10.91 -23.12 -4.76
N TYR A 236 10.63 -24.43 -4.80
CA TYR A 236 10.09 -25.11 -3.63
C TYR A 236 11.17 -25.10 -2.54
N ASN A 237 11.07 -24.17 -1.60
CA ASN A 237 11.75 -24.27 -0.30
C ASN A 237 11.10 -25.39 0.52
N SER A 238 11.15 -26.60 -0.02
CA SER A 238 10.60 -27.79 0.61
C SER A 238 11.67 -28.47 1.44
N LEU A 239 11.32 -28.90 2.64
CA LEU A 239 12.17 -29.77 3.47
C LEU A 239 12.43 -31.12 2.79
N LEU A 240 11.66 -31.48 1.75
CA LEU A 240 11.83 -32.72 0.99
C LEU A 240 12.76 -32.47 -0.21
N PRO A 241 13.98 -33.06 -0.23
CA PRO A 241 14.90 -32.99 -1.36
C PRO A 241 14.28 -33.57 -2.65
N PHE A 242 14.75 -33.07 -3.79
CA PHE A 242 14.28 -33.46 -5.13
C PHE A 242 14.27 -34.99 -5.32
N ASP A 243 15.34 -35.68 -4.90
CA ASP A 243 15.48 -37.13 -5.08
C ASP A 243 14.44 -37.91 -4.28
N LEU A 244 14.09 -37.47 -3.08
CA LEU A 244 13.03 -38.09 -2.29
C LEU A 244 11.67 -37.83 -2.91
N ARG A 245 11.40 -36.65 -3.43
CA ARG A 245 10.15 -36.33 -4.16
C ARG A 245 9.98 -37.26 -5.34
N LYS A 246 11.03 -37.40 -6.16
CA LYS A 246 11.04 -38.30 -7.32
C LYS A 246 10.83 -39.77 -6.93
N LYS A 247 11.52 -40.23 -5.88
CA LYS A 247 11.41 -41.61 -5.37
C LYS A 247 9.98 -41.96 -4.91
N HIS A 248 9.26 -41.00 -4.35
CA HIS A 248 7.91 -41.17 -3.84
C HIS A 248 6.82 -40.65 -4.77
N ASN A 249 7.10 -40.40 -6.05
CA ASN A 249 6.17 -39.91 -7.06
C ASN A 249 5.44 -38.61 -6.64
N LEU A 250 6.12 -37.75 -5.91
CA LEU A 250 5.61 -36.41 -5.57
C LEU A 250 5.97 -35.45 -6.71
N THR A 251 5.08 -34.47 -6.95
CA THR A 251 5.29 -33.46 -7.98
C THR A 251 6.63 -32.75 -7.80
N THR A 252 7.43 -32.70 -8.86
CA THR A 252 8.71 -31.99 -8.91
C THR A 252 8.59 -30.70 -9.72
N ILE A 253 9.64 -29.88 -9.73
CA ILE A 253 9.69 -28.66 -10.54
C ILE A 253 9.49 -28.96 -12.03
N ILE A 254 9.99 -30.11 -12.49
CA ILE A 254 9.90 -30.51 -13.90
C ILE A 254 8.44 -30.73 -14.34
N GLU A 255 7.64 -31.39 -13.51
CA GLU A 255 6.23 -31.61 -13.81
C GLU A 255 5.42 -30.30 -13.72
N ASP A 256 5.78 -29.38 -12.80
CA ASP A 256 5.11 -28.08 -12.71
C ASP A 256 5.44 -27.19 -13.92
N ASP A 257 6.70 -27.15 -14.35
CA ASP A 257 7.11 -26.45 -15.58
C ASP A 257 6.42 -27.03 -16.81
N ALA A 258 6.35 -28.36 -16.91
CA ALA A 258 5.66 -29.04 -18.00
C ALA A 258 4.15 -28.70 -18.04
N ARG A 259 3.52 -28.63 -16.87
CA ARG A 259 2.11 -28.24 -16.75
C ARG A 259 1.89 -26.80 -17.17
N THR A 260 2.70 -25.86 -16.69
CA THR A 260 2.61 -24.44 -17.05
C THR A 260 2.85 -24.25 -18.55
N SER A 261 3.82 -24.96 -19.11
CA SER A 261 4.08 -24.95 -20.55
C SER A 261 2.87 -25.46 -21.35
N TYR A 262 2.28 -26.58 -20.91
CA TYR A 262 1.09 -27.13 -21.55
C TYR A 262 -0.06 -26.12 -21.54
N ASP A 263 -0.36 -25.50 -20.39
CA ASP A 263 -1.43 -24.51 -20.26
C ASP A 263 -1.20 -23.31 -21.19
N PHE A 264 0.05 -22.81 -21.25
CA PHE A 264 0.43 -21.70 -22.12
C PHE A 264 0.24 -22.04 -23.60
N TYR A 265 0.80 -23.15 -24.08
CA TYR A 265 0.69 -23.52 -25.49
C TYR A 265 -0.73 -23.93 -25.88
N HIS A 266 -1.48 -24.60 -25.00
CA HIS A 266 -2.86 -24.96 -25.24
C HIS A 266 -3.73 -23.72 -25.44
N LEU A 267 -3.57 -22.71 -24.62
CA LEU A 267 -4.29 -21.43 -24.74
C LEU A 267 -4.02 -20.74 -26.09
N LEU A 268 -2.78 -20.83 -26.60
CA LEU A 268 -2.40 -20.18 -27.86
C LEU A 268 -2.76 -21.00 -29.10
N MET A 269 -3.07 -22.29 -28.96
CA MET A 269 -3.19 -23.24 -30.08
C MET A 269 -4.28 -22.85 -31.09
N ARG A 270 -5.38 -22.24 -30.61
CA ARG A 270 -6.52 -21.81 -31.45
C ARG A 270 -6.66 -20.31 -31.59
N ALA A 271 -5.74 -19.56 -31.00
CA ALA A 271 -5.75 -18.09 -31.06
C ALA A 271 -5.26 -17.62 -32.44
N THR A 272 -5.98 -16.68 -33.02
CA THR A 272 -5.59 -16.00 -34.25
C THR A 272 -4.67 -14.81 -34.00
N ASN A 273 -4.96 -14.05 -32.96
CA ASN A 273 -4.20 -12.87 -32.58
C ASN A 273 -3.65 -13.04 -31.15
N ILE A 274 -2.34 -12.97 -31.01
CA ILE A 274 -1.66 -13.17 -29.75
C ILE A 274 -0.81 -11.94 -29.43
N HIS A 275 -1.02 -11.36 -28.27
CA HIS A 275 -0.23 -10.24 -27.75
C HIS A 275 0.47 -10.66 -26.45
N LEU A 276 1.80 -10.74 -26.47
CA LEU A 276 2.61 -11.05 -25.31
C LEU A 276 3.30 -9.75 -24.85
N ILE A 277 2.88 -9.24 -23.69
CA ILE A 277 3.37 -7.98 -23.13
C ILE A 277 4.36 -8.29 -22.00
N TYR A 278 5.56 -7.77 -22.10
CA TYR A 278 6.57 -7.91 -21.06
C TYR A 278 7.25 -6.58 -20.77
N ASN A 279 7.76 -6.41 -19.56
CA ASN A 279 8.56 -5.26 -19.16
C ASN A 279 10.03 -5.54 -19.51
N SER A 280 10.65 -4.64 -20.28
CA SER A 280 12.07 -4.73 -20.66
C SER A 280 13.00 -3.93 -19.73
N VAL A 281 12.42 -3.17 -18.78
CA VAL A 281 13.20 -2.39 -17.82
C VAL A 281 13.40 -3.22 -16.55
N PRO A 282 14.64 -3.43 -16.09
CA PRO A 282 14.89 -4.14 -14.84
C PRO A 282 14.36 -3.32 -13.65
N GLU A 283 13.62 -3.98 -12.75
CA GLU A 283 13.12 -3.41 -11.49
C GLU A 283 13.61 -4.28 -10.32
N GLY A 284 14.43 -3.70 -9.45
CA GLY A 284 14.94 -4.41 -8.28
C GLY A 284 15.76 -5.66 -8.64
N LEU A 285 15.27 -6.84 -8.26
CA LEU A 285 15.89 -8.14 -8.56
C LEU A 285 15.40 -8.74 -9.89
N ASP A 286 14.38 -8.17 -10.52
CA ASP A 286 13.85 -8.64 -11.79
C ASP A 286 14.75 -8.15 -12.94
N SER A 287 15.24 -9.09 -13.76
CA SER A 287 16.17 -8.79 -14.86
C SER A 287 15.54 -8.03 -16.03
N GLY A 288 14.21 -7.91 -16.07
CA GLY A 288 13.49 -7.35 -17.23
C GLY A 288 13.55 -8.24 -18.47
N GLU A 289 13.86 -9.52 -18.33
CA GLU A 289 13.97 -10.46 -19.43
C GLU A 289 12.61 -10.95 -19.91
N LYS A 290 12.48 -11.10 -21.24
CA LYS A 290 11.29 -11.73 -21.81
C LYS A 290 11.24 -13.23 -21.47
N SER A 291 10.04 -13.75 -21.30
CA SER A 291 9.80 -15.16 -21.01
C SER A 291 10.51 -16.10 -22.02
N ARG A 292 11.03 -17.22 -21.53
CA ARG A 292 11.56 -18.31 -22.38
C ARG A 292 10.52 -18.81 -23.39
N TYR A 293 9.23 -18.70 -23.10
CA TYR A 293 8.17 -19.08 -24.02
C TYR A 293 8.12 -18.19 -25.26
N ILE A 294 8.44 -16.89 -25.13
CA ILE A 294 8.54 -15.99 -26.29
C ILE A 294 9.69 -16.44 -27.20
N TYR A 295 10.86 -16.76 -26.62
CA TYR A 295 11.98 -17.29 -27.42
C TYR A 295 11.64 -18.59 -28.11
N GLN A 296 10.92 -19.49 -27.44
CA GLN A 296 10.46 -20.75 -28.03
C GLN A 296 9.50 -20.51 -29.19
N LEU A 297 8.55 -19.58 -29.07
CA LEU A 297 7.63 -19.20 -30.15
C LEU A 297 8.38 -18.59 -31.35
N GLU A 298 9.39 -17.74 -31.10
CA GLU A 298 10.24 -17.19 -32.15
C GLU A 298 11.01 -18.29 -32.91
N LEU A 299 11.51 -19.29 -32.19
CA LEU A 299 12.24 -20.43 -32.77
C LEU A 299 11.33 -21.40 -33.53
N LEU A 300 10.11 -21.64 -33.02
CA LEU A 300 9.13 -22.57 -33.59
C LEU A 300 8.26 -21.92 -34.68
N LYS A 301 8.57 -20.68 -35.08
CA LYS A 301 7.86 -19.95 -36.12
C LYS A 301 7.79 -20.75 -37.42
N LYS A 302 6.59 -20.85 -37.99
CA LYS A 302 6.35 -21.42 -39.32
C LYS A 302 6.13 -20.31 -40.36
N GLU A 303 6.14 -20.63 -41.64
CA GLU A 303 5.97 -19.67 -42.75
C GLU A 303 4.68 -18.85 -42.67
N ASN A 304 3.59 -19.47 -42.18
CA ASN A 304 2.29 -18.82 -42.01
C ASN A 304 2.15 -17.96 -40.74
N HIS A 305 3.17 -17.91 -39.88
CA HIS A 305 3.17 -17.10 -38.65
C HIS A 305 3.85 -15.75 -38.87
N THR A 306 3.22 -14.69 -38.46
CA THR A 306 3.79 -13.35 -38.45
C THR A 306 4.09 -12.90 -37.03
N ILE A 307 5.35 -12.65 -36.71
CA ILE A 307 5.75 -12.15 -35.40
C ILE A 307 6.25 -10.68 -35.60
N LYS A 308 5.69 -9.77 -34.81
CA LYS A 308 6.09 -8.36 -34.77
C LYS A 308 6.55 -8.00 -33.38
N ASN A 309 7.76 -7.49 -33.25
CA ASN A 309 8.26 -6.93 -32.00
C ASN A 309 7.95 -5.42 -31.98
N ILE A 310 7.20 -4.99 -30.97
CA ILE A 310 6.81 -3.59 -30.78
C ILE A 310 7.40 -3.14 -29.45
N VAL A 311 8.17 -2.07 -29.48
CA VAL A 311 8.68 -1.40 -28.27
C VAL A 311 7.79 -0.18 -28.02
N SER A 312 7.12 -0.17 -26.89
CA SER A 312 6.32 0.97 -26.44
C SER A 312 7.07 1.69 -25.33
N HIS A 313 7.34 2.96 -25.55
CA HIS A 313 7.85 3.84 -24.50
C HIS A 313 6.71 4.66 -23.95
N TYR A 314 6.63 4.74 -22.64
CA TYR A 314 5.74 5.70 -22.01
C TYR A 314 6.38 7.08 -22.17
N HIS A 315 5.85 7.87 -23.10
CA HIS A 315 6.09 9.30 -23.08
C HIS A 315 5.12 9.90 -22.06
N PHE A 316 5.67 10.26 -20.92
CA PHE A 316 5.04 11.37 -20.22
C PHE A 316 5.25 12.58 -21.12
N ASP A 317 4.19 13.06 -21.75
CA ASP A 317 4.17 14.46 -22.10
C ASP A 317 4.32 15.19 -20.77
N VAL A 318 5.54 15.46 -20.40
CA VAL A 318 5.85 16.58 -19.53
C VAL A 318 5.46 17.77 -20.39
N ASN A 319 4.15 17.99 -20.53
CA ASN A 319 3.65 19.30 -20.89
C ASN A 319 4.46 20.21 -20.01
N ASP A 320 5.28 21.05 -20.64
CA ASP A 320 6.08 22.04 -19.98
C ASP A 320 5.37 22.39 -18.68
N ILE A 321 5.97 22.01 -17.54
CA ILE A 321 5.52 22.54 -16.26
C ILE A 321 5.65 24.02 -16.52
N SER A 322 4.56 24.60 -17.05
CA SER A 322 4.48 26.00 -17.35
C SER A 322 4.87 26.62 -16.04
N SER A 323 6.06 27.19 -16.00
CA SER A 323 6.62 27.78 -14.80
C SER A 323 5.46 28.59 -14.22
N GLU A 324 4.89 28.12 -13.09
CA GLU A 324 3.71 28.74 -12.51
C GLU A 324 4.01 30.20 -12.32
N LYS A 325 3.46 31.03 -13.20
CA LYS A 325 3.65 32.47 -13.19
C LYS A 325 2.62 33.06 -12.24
N TYR A 326 3.01 33.29 -11.01
CA TYR A 326 2.17 34.02 -10.08
C TYR A 326 2.12 35.50 -10.46
N LYS A 327 0.92 35.98 -10.78
CA LYS A 327 0.71 37.42 -11.08
C LYS A 327 0.82 38.18 -9.74
N LYS A 328 1.61 39.25 -9.74
CA LYS A 328 1.71 40.17 -8.61
C LYS A 328 0.40 40.96 -8.47
N THR A 329 -0.47 40.50 -7.58
CA THR A 329 -1.74 41.20 -7.25
C THR A 329 -1.47 42.42 -6.34
N LYS A 330 -2.42 43.37 -6.29
CA LYS A 330 -2.32 44.53 -5.40
C LYS A 330 -2.15 44.12 -3.93
N SER A 331 -2.83 43.05 -3.49
CA SER A 331 -2.70 42.52 -2.13
C SER A 331 -1.32 41.95 -1.84
N LEU A 332 -0.71 41.29 -2.83
CA LEU A 332 0.65 40.79 -2.69
C LEU A 332 1.67 41.93 -2.57
N ILE A 333 1.52 42.98 -3.36
CA ILE A 333 2.40 44.15 -3.29
C ILE A 333 2.26 44.88 -1.94
N LEU A 334 1.03 45.03 -1.42
CA LEU A 334 0.81 45.60 -0.08
C LEU A 334 1.51 44.76 0.98
N ARG A 335 1.39 43.45 0.94
CA ARG A 335 2.04 42.56 1.89
C ARG A 335 3.56 42.62 1.82
N LEU A 336 4.12 42.74 0.61
CA LEU A 336 5.57 42.91 0.42
C LEU A 336 6.07 44.24 0.99
N ASN A 337 5.29 45.34 0.85
CA ASN A 337 5.62 46.63 1.41
C ASN A 337 5.61 46.61 2.95
N GLU A 338 4.60 45.98 3.56
CA GLU A 338 4.56 45.76 5.02
C GLU A 338 5.78 44.99 5.52
N MET A 339 6.20 43.96 4.78
CA MET A 339 7.41 43.19 5.14
C MET A 339 8.69 44.02 4.95
N ALA A 340 8.73 44.87 3.93
CA ALA A 340 9.87 45.77 3.70
C ALA A 340 10.00 46.81 4.83
N GLU A 341 8.88 47.37 5.29
CA GLU A 341 8.86 48.31 6.43
C GLU A 341 9.31 47.64 7.73
N SER A 342 8.94 46.37 7.96
CA SER A 342 9.38 45.62 9.16
C SER A 342 10.79 45.03 9.06
N GLY A 343 11.37 45.06 7.86
CA GLY A 343 12.67 44.49 7.55
C GLY A 343 12.62 42.99 7.16
N PHE A 344 13.47 42.60 6.22
CA PHE A 344 13.62 41.19 5.79
C PHE A 344 14.67 40.49 6.65
N SER A 345 14.39 39.28 7.10
CA SER A 345 15.41 38.45 7.76
C SER A 345 16.44 37.93 6.74
N PRO A 346 17.69 37.71 7.12
CA PRO A 346 18.70 37.13 6.23
C PRO A 346 18.26 35.81 5.59
N SER A 347 17.55 34.97 6.34
CA SER A 347 17.01 33.69 5.83
C SER A 347 15.94 33.90 4.77
N SER A 348 15.06 34.88 4.93
CA SER A 348 14.01 35.16 3.93
C SER A 348 14.60 35.70 2.61
N LEU A 349 15.64 36.51 2.70
CA LEU A 349 16.38 37.02 1.54
C LEU A 349 17.10 35.88 0.82
N ASN A 350 17.75 34.97 1.53
CA ASN A 350 18.40 33.80 0.95
C ASN A 350 17.38 32.91 0.23
N THR A 351 16.23 32.64 0.86
CA THR A 351 15.15 31.88 0.21
C THR A 351 14.65 32.52 -1.07
N TYR A 352 14.57 33.87 -1.10
CA TYR A 352 14.18 34.60 -2.32
C TYR A 352 15.23 34.49 -3.43
N ILE A 353 16.50 34.57 -3.09
CA ILE A 353 17.63 34.46 -4.05
C ILE A 353 17.68 33.06 -4.62
N GLU A 354 17.50 32.02 -3.79
CA GLU A 354 17.50 30.64 -4.23
C GLU A 354 16.27 30.31 -5.09
N ASN A 355 15.08 30.66 -4.63
CA ASN A 355 13.83 30.42 -5.33
C ASN A 355 12.72 31.39 -4.90
N PRO A 356 12.32 32.36 -5.75
CA PRO A 356 11.26 33.31 -5.44
C PRO A 356 9.89 32.66 -5.14
N ILE A 357 9.61 31.46 -5.71
CA ILE A 357 8.36 30.73 -5.42
C ILE A 357 8.37 30.18 -4.01
N ASN A 358 9.50 29.62 -3.56
CA ASN A 358 9.65 29.16 -2.16
C ASN A 358 9.49 30.33 -1.19
N PHE A 359 10.09 31.49 -1.50
CA PHE A 359 9.88 32.71 -0.70
C PHE A 359 8.40 33.09 -0.62
N PHE A 360 7.69 33.06 -1.74
CA PHE A 360 6.26 33.35 -1.79
C PHE A 360 5.47 32.39 -0.91
N ASN A 361 5.72 31.09 -1.03
CA ASN A 361 5.02 30.06 -0.25
C ASN A 361 5.35 30.14 1.24
N ASP A 362 6.63 30.22 1.60
CA ASP A 362 7.08 30.10 2.99
C ASP A 362 6.89 31.40 3.80
N HIS A 363 7.16 32.55 3.18
CA HIS A 363 7.18 33.85 3.88
C HIS A 363 5.95 34.71 3.63
N ILE A 364 5.33 34.63 2.47
CA ILE A 364 4.14 35.44 2.14
C ILE A 364 2.86 34.66 2.45
N LEU A 365 2.67 33.50 1.86
CA LEU A 365 1.51 32.65 2.12
C LEU A 365 1.59 31.93 3.45
N ARG A 366 2.80 31.79 4.01
CA ARG A 366 3.09 31.04 5.25
C ARG A 366 2.55 29.62 5.17
N VAL A 367 2.70 28.96 4.01
CA VAL A 367 2.38 27.57 3.84
C VAL A 367 3.32 26.79 4.74
N LYS A 368 2.81 26.23 5.81
CA LYS A 368 3.59 25.37 6.69
C LYS A 368 3.81 24.04 5.97
N LYS A 369 5.07 23.64 5.81
CA LYS A 369 5.38 22.25 5.46
C LYS A 369 4.77 21.36 6.52
N THR A 370 4.20 20.23 6.09
CA THR A 370 3.68 19.22 7.02
C THR A 370 4.84 18.82 7.94
N GLU A 371 4.77 19.20 9.20
CA GLU A 371 5.78 18.80 10.17
C GLU A 371 5.60 17.31 10.43
N GLU A 372 6.67 16.54 10.28
CA GLU A 372 6.70 15.14 10.68
C GLU A 372 7.18 15.03 12.12
N VAL A 373 6.76 13.98 12.81
CA VAL A 373 7.25 13.69 14.17
C VAL A 373 8.75 13.39 14.09
N LYS A 374 9.55 14.15 14.81
CA LYS A 374 11.01 14.00 14.84
C LYS A 374 11.40 12.97 15.90
N GLU A 375 11.83 11.80 15.45
CA GLU A 375 12.21 10.71 16.35
C GLU A 375 13.58 10.92 17.01
N ASN A 376 14.47 11.62 16.33
CA ASN A 376 15.79 11.97 16.84
C ASN A 376 15.92 13.49 17.01
N PRO A 377 16.56 13.96 18.11
CA PRO A 377 16.84 15.37 18.27
C PRO A 377 17.84 15.82 17.21
N GLU A 378 17.38 16.68 16.29
CA GLU A 378 18.26 17.35 15.35
C GLU A 378 19.16 18.36 16.07
N ALA A 379 20.38 18.59 15.58
CA ALA A 379 21.31 19.57 16.13
C ALA A 379 20.67 20.95 16.30
N ARG A 380 19.78 21.36 15.39
CA ARG A 380 18.99 22.59 15.47
C ARG A 380 18.03 22.60 16.67
N GLY A 381 17.35 21.47 16.93
CA GLY A 381 16.43 21.31 18.06
C GLY A 381 17.16 21.43 19.41
N ILE A 382 18.32 20.76 19.52
CA ILE A 382 19.18 20.84 20.68
C ILE A 382 19.64 22.28 20.88
N GLY A 383 20.07 22.98 19.81
CA GLY A 383 20.45 24.39 19.85
C GLY A 383 19.32 25.27 20.36
N ILE A 384 18.09 25.12 19.89
CA ILE A 384 16.92 25.89 20.35
C ILE A 384 16.65 25.64 21.84
N ILE A 385 16.70 24.40 22.31
CA ILE A 385 16.51 24.04 23.71
C ILE A 385 17.59 24.71 24.55
N PHE A 386 18.85 24.62 24.12
CA PHE A 386 19.98 25.25 24.81
C PHE A 386 19.81 26.76 24.90
N HIS A 387 19.48 27.42 23.79
CA HIS A 387 19.21 28.87 23.77
C HIS A 387 18.06 29.27 24.70
N ASN A 388 16.94 28.53 24.67
CA ASN A 388 15.79 28.82 25.52
C ASN A 388 16.10 28.63 27.02
N VAL A 389 16.90 27.62 27.36
CA VAL A 389 17.34 27.40 28.75
C VAL A 389 18.27 28.53 29.19
N MET A 390 19.25 28.88 28.35
CA MET A 390 20.17 29.97 28.64
C MET A 390 19.44 31.31 28.75
N GLU A 391 18.52 31.62 27.83
CA GLU A 391 17.70 32.82 27.91
C GLU A 391 16.94 32.91 29.25
N LYS A 392 16.26 31.81 29.65
CA LYS A 392 15.54 31.78 30.94
C LYS A 392 16.46 31.96 32.15
N LEU A 393 17.64 31.36 32.12
CA LEU A 393 18.62 31.46 33.19
C LEU A 393 19.19 32.89 33.29
N TYR A 394 19.53 33.50 32.17
CA TYR A 394 20.19 34.82 32.17
C TYR A 394 19.20 36.00 32.25
N LYS A 395 17.92 35.80 31.85
CA LYS A 395 16.91 36.86 31.87
C LYS A 395 16.72 37.50 33.26
N GLN A 396 16.90 36.74 34.35
CA GLN A 396 16.82 37.25 35.72
C GLN A 396 18.03 38.12 36.12
N TYR A 397 19.12 38.07 35.35
CA TYR A 397 20.35 38.85 35.56
C TYR A 397 20.49 39.99 34.56
N GLU A 398 19.51 40.23 33.70
CA GLU A 398 19.54 41.32 32.73
C GLU A 398 19.74 42.68 33.43
N GLY A 399 20.79 43.42 33.04
CA GLY A 399 21.15 44.67 33.64
C GLY A 399 21.87 44.60 35.01
N LYS A 400 22.29 43.39 35.44
CA LYS A 400 23.03 43.18 36.69
C LYS A 400 24.41 42.58 36.40
N GLU A 401 25.39 42.87 37.28
CA GLU A 401 26.70 42.26 37.22
C GLU A 401 26.61 40.78 37.63
N LEU A 402 27.16 39.88 36.82
CA LEU A 402 27.12 38.43 37.05
C LEU A 402 28.21 38.04 38.06
N GLU A 403 27.83 37.62 39.24
CA GLU A 403 28.71 36.99 40.20
C GLU A 403 28.76 35.49 39.97
N ILE A 404 29.95 34.92 39.72
CA ILE A 404 30.17 33.52 39.40
C ILE A 404 29.62 32.57 40.48
N GLU A 405 29.70 32.97 41.76
CA GLU A 405 29.18 32.22 42.91
C GLU A 405 27.64 32.00 42.89
N LYS A 406 26.89 32.82 42.15
CA LYS A 406 25.44 32.70 42.00
C LYS A 406 25.00 31.82 40.80
N LEU A 407 25.95 31.32 40.00
CA LEU A 407 25.74 30.44 38.86
C LEU A 407 26.01 28.97 39.21
N GLU A 408 26.58 28.65 40.35
CA GLU A 408 26.71 27.26 40.83
C GLU A 408 25.36 26.82 41.41
N ILE A 409 24.66 25.92 40.63
CA ILE A 409 23.47 25.19 41.05
C ILE A 409 23.89 23.78 41.45
#